data_091f8d24d4d56c2bb001928293cc1fa9
#
_entry.id   091f8d24d4d56c2bb001928293cc1fa9
#
_cell.length_a   1.000
_cell.length_b   1.000
_cell.length_c   1.000
_cell.angle_alpha   90.00
_cell.angle_beta   90.00
_cell.angle_gamma   90.00
#
_symmetry.space_group_name_H-M   'P 1'
#
loop_
_entity.id
_entity.type
_entity.pdbx_description
1 polymer ?
#
loop_
_entity_poly.entity_id
_entity_poly.type
_entity_poly.pdbx_seq_one_letter_code
_entity_poly.pdbx_strand_id
1 'polypeptide(L)'
;MKMSTDDKYLIAVLEKQIADGDLDAMMAFAQAYHCDFPEYVTPDIARKMVTCYETCLNAGNLTAALNLGAMYYSGEFIPRNFRKAIRYYEQATQSDDTETQLRAWTNLGYCYYYGRDIPVDDEKAFNCYMRAAVQRDANALYKVGDMYRYGRYVAKDEQLALIFYRQALREIYENHPMYADVTKRIGECALYGIGMEKDVYTALKMLARAEVATYVKIRERDPFAASLLPKIKKMLDEARSQVESALGLDPS
;
A
#
# COMPACT_ATOMS: atom_id res chain seq x y z
N MET A 1 4.13 -24.87 4.24
CA MET A 1 3.74 -25.21 5.62
C MET A 1 2.40 -25.90 5.54
N LYS A 2 2.04 -26.89 6.34
CA LYS A 2 0.70 -27.49 6.29
C LYS A 2 -0.23 -26.68 7.18
N MET A 3 -1.46 -26.41 6.71
CA MET A 3 -2.53 -25.80 7.50
C MET A 3 -2.71 -26.57 8.82
N SER A 4 -2.76 -25.89 9.94
CA SER A 4 -2.88 -26.51 11.27
C SER A 4 -4.22 -27.26 11.43
N THR A 5 -4.34 -28.10 12.44
CA THR A 5 -5.60 -28.78 12.74
C THR A 5 -6.68 -27.79 13.13
N ASP A 6 -6.31 -26.74 13.88
CA ASP A 6 -7.23 -25.69 14.34
C ASP A 6 -7.74 -24.85 13.18
N ASP A 7 -6.87 -24.51 12.20
CA ASP A 7 -7.26 -23.77 11.00
C ASP A 7 -8.25 -24.57 10.14
N LYS A 8 -7.99 -25.87 9.98
CA LYS A 8 -8.91 -26.75 9.25
C LYS A 8 -10.26 -26.87 9.95
N TYR A 9 -10.24 -26.94 11.27
CA TYR A 9 -11.47 -26.95 12.05
C TYR A 9 -12.25 -25.65 11.89
N LEU A 10 -11.56 -24.49 11.99
CA LEU A 10 -12.17 -23.17 11.74
C LEU A 10 -12.83 -23.11 10.36
N ILE A 11 -12.11 -23.49 9.31
CA ILE A 11 -12.66 -23.50 7.94
C ILE A 11 -13.88 -24.39 7.82
N ALA A 12 -13.85 -25.59 8.41
CA ALA A 12 -15.00 -26.51 8.39
C ALA A 12 -16.24 -25.94 9.11
N VAL A 13 -16.03 -25.21 10.22
CA VAL A 13 -17.11 -24.52 10.92
C VAL A 13 -17.71 -23.42 10.05
N LEU A 14 -16.87 -22.58 9.45
CA LEU A 14 -17.30 -21.51 8.55
C LEU A 14 -18.06 -22.09 7.35
N GLU A 15 -17.59 -23.18 6.75
CA GLU A 15 -18.28 -23.82 5.62
C GLU A 15 -19.69 -24.31 5.98
N LYS A 16 -19.90 -24.82 7.19
CA LYS A 16 -21.22 -25.21 7.68
C LYS A 16 -22.13 -23.99 7.85
N GLN A 17 -21.63 -22.92 8.48
CA GLN A 17 -22.40 -21.67 8.67
C GLN A 17 -22.74 -21.00 7.32
N ILE A 18 -21.83 -21.05 6.34
CA ILE A 18 -22.10 -20.58 4.97
C ILE A 18 -23.27 -21.34 4.34
N ALA A 19 -23.35 -22.65 4.56
CA ALA A 19 -24.46 -23.46 4.05
C ALA A 19 -25.80 -23.07 4.66
N ASP A 20 -25.77 -22.52 5.88
CA ASP A 20 -26.95 -21.97 6.57
C ASP A 20 -27.24 -20.50 6.18
N GLY A 21 -26.44 -19.91 5.29
CA GLY A 21 -26.63 -18.53 4.78
C GLY A 21 -26.03 -17.43 5.63
N ASP A 22 -25.13 -17.74 6.56
CA ASP A 22 -24.49 -16.79 7.46
C ASP A 22 -23.51 -15.88 6.71
N LEU A 23 -23.83 -14.57 6.64
CA LEU A 23 -23.04 -13.57 5.94
C LEU A 23 -21.70 -13.27 6.64
N ASP A 24 -21.67 -13.32 7.96
CA ASP A 24 -20.44 -13.08 8.72
C ASP A 24 -19.45 -14.24 8.50
N ALA A 25 -19.96 -15.47 8.45
CA ALA A 25 -19.15 -16.63 8.09
C ALA A 25 -18.64 -16.56 6.64
N MET A 26 -19.44 -16.05 5.70
CA MET A 26 -19.01 -15.82 4.32
C MET A 26 -17.85 -14.82 4.24
N MET A 27 -17.97 -13.68 4.95
CA MET A 27 -16.89 -12.68 5.04
C MET A 27 -15.64 -13.27 5.68
N ALA A 28 -15.77 -13.94 6.83
CA ALA A 28 -14.65 -14.55 7.54
C ALA A 28 -13.92 -15.61 6.71
N PHE A 29 -14.66 -16.48 6.01
CA PHE A 29 -14.09 -17.49 5.12
C PHE A 29 -13.26 -16.86 4.00
N ALA A 30 -13.84 -15.90 3.29
CA ALA A 30 -13.16 -15.27 2.17
C ALA A 30 -11.94 -14.45 2.62
N GLN A 31 -12.02 -13.77 3.78
CA GLN A 31 -10.89 -13.04 4.36
C GLN A 31 -9.78 -13.97 4.85
N ALA A 32 -10.11 -15.09 5.50
CA ALA A 32 -9.14 -16.06 5.97
C ALA A 32 -8.28 -16.59 4.80
N TYR A 33 -8.89 -16.97 3.69
CA TYR A 33 -8.13 -17.38 2.51
C TYR A 33 -7.41 -16.25 1.80
N HIS A 34 -7.92 -15.02 1.87
CA HIS A 34 -7.27 -13.87 1.26
C HIS A 34 -6.02 -13.43 2.03
N CYS A 35 -6.05 -13.48 3.36
CA CYS A 35 -5.02 -12.89 4.22
C CYS A 35 -4.16 -13.93 4.94
N ASP A 36 -4.80 -14.98 5.50
CA ASP A 36 -4.12 -15.90 6.42
C ASP A 36 -3.64 -17.18 5.72
N PHE A 37 -4.36 -17.61 4.69
CA PHE A 37 -4.10 -18.87 4.00
C PHE A 37 -3.98 -18.75 2.48
N PRO A 38 -3.29 -17.73 1.93
CA PRO A 38 -3.25 -17.52 0.48
C PRO A 38 -2.63 -18.69 -0.30
N GLU A 39 -1.69 -19.41 0.31
CA GLU A 39 -1.02 -20.55 -0.30
C GLU A 39 -1.91 -21.80 -0.48
N TYR A 40 -3.10 -21.82 0.14
CA TYR A 40 -4.07 -22.92 0.02
C TYR A 40 -5.22 -22.60 -0.94
N VAL A 41 -5.22 -21.45 -1.57
CA VAL A 41 -6.29 -21.05 -2.49
C VAL A 41 -6.21 -21.84 -3.79
N THR A 42 -7.17 -22.75 -3.96
CA THR A 42 -7.40 -23.43 -5.23
C THR A 42 -8.37 -22.64 -6.11
N PRO A 43 -8.50 -22.95 -7.42
CA PRO A 43 -9.50 -22.30 -8.26
C PRO A 43 -10.94 -22.42 -7.75
N ASP A 44 -11.28 -23.52 -7.06
CA ASP A 44 -12.60 -23.73 -6.46
C ASP A 44 -12.80 -22.82 -5.23
N ILE A 45 -11.79 -22.75 -4.38
CA ILE A 45 -11.78 -21.83 -3.23
C ILE A 45 -11.86 -20.38 -3.71
N ALA A 46 -11.10 -20.00 -4.71
CA ALA A 46 -11.14 -18.64 -5.28
C ALA A 46 -12.55 -18.29 -5.80
N ARG A 47 -13.23 -19.20 -6.50
CA ARG A 47 -14.62 -19.01 -6.92
C ARG A 47 -15.56 -18.86 -5.72
N LYS A 48 -15.40 -19.69 -4.69
CA LYS A 48 -16.20 -19.61 -3.46
C LYS A 48 -15.97 -18.29 -2.73
N MET A 49 -14.71 -17.80 -2.63
CA MET A 49 -14.40 -16.47 -2.07
C MET A 49 -15.14 -15.34 -2.81
N VAL A 50 -15.09 -15.35 -4.15
CA VAL A 50 -15.82 -14.36 -4.96
C VAL A 50 -17.31 -14.42 -4.69
N THR A 51 -17.91 -15.62 -4.67
CA THR A 51 -19.34 -15.80 -4.38
C THR A 51 -19.70 -15.29 -2.98
N CYS A 52 -18.88 -15.59 -1.97
CA CYS A 52 -19.10 -15.11 -0.61
C CYS A 52 -19.07 -13.56 -0.55
N TYR A 53 -18.06 -12.93 -1.14
CA TYR A 53 -17.98 -11.47 -1.18
C TYR A 53 -19.13 -10.85 -1.98
N GLU A 54 -19.52 -11.41 -3.13
CA GLU A 54 -20.66 -10.93 -3.93
C GLU A 54 -21.97 -11.04 -3.15
N THR A 55 -22.18 -12.13 -2.41
CA THR A 55 -23.37 -12.31 -1.55
C THR A 55 -23.39 -11.27 -0.43
N CYS A 56 -22.28 -11.06 0.26
CA CYS A 56 -22.17 -10.04 1.31
C CYS A 56 -22.37 -8.62 0.76
N LEU A 57 -21.81 -8.33 -0.43
CA LEU A 57 -22.00 -7.05 -1.09
C LEU A 57 -23.47 -6.80 -1.45
N ASN A 58 -24.16 -7.81 -1.98
CA ASN A 58 -25.60 -7.73 -2.28
C ASN A 58 -26.46 -7.51 -1.03
N ALA A 59 -25.97 -7.95 0.14
CA ALA A 59 -26.57 -7.68 1.44
C ALA A 59 -26.16 -6.30 2.03
N GLY A 60 -25.38 -5.49 1.30
CA GLY A 60 -24.99 -4.13 1.70
C GLY A 60 -23.62 -4.02 2.37
N ASN A 61 -22.85 -5.10 2.50
CA ASN A 61 -21.51 -5.05 3.08
C ASN A 61 -20.49 -4.49 2.08
N LEU A 62 -20.15 -3.22 2.19
CA LEU A 62 -19.23 -2.53 1.28
C LEU A 62 -17.75 -2.90 1.49
N THR A 63 -17.39 -3.50 2.63
CA THR A 63 -16.06 -4.10 2.82
C THR A 63 -15.84 -5.27 1.85
N ALA A 64 -16.90 -6.01 1.52
CA ALA A 64 -16.83 -7.04 0.48
C ALA A 64 -16.49 -6.46 -0.90
N ALA A 65 -17.01 -5.27 -1.23
CA ALA A 65 -16.63 -4.57 -2.46
C ALA A 65 -15.13 -4.19 -2.46
N LEU A 66 -14.61 -3.68 -1.35
CA LEU A 66 -13.18 -3.38 -1.23
C LEU A 66 -12.33 -4.63 -1.51
N ASN A 67 -12.68 -5.77 -0.91
CA ASN A 67 -11.94 -7.02 -1.06
C ASN A 67 -12.05 -7.61 -2.48
N LEU A 68 -13.24 -7.56 -3.11
CA LEU A 68 -13.41 -7.91 -4.52
C LEU A 68 -12.55 -7.03 -5.43
N GLY A 69 -12.54 -5.72 -5.15
CA GLY A 69 -11.66 -4.79 -5.85
C GLY A 69 -10.20 -5.19 -5.77
N ALA A 70 -9.72 -5.55 -4.57
CA ALA A 70 -8.35 -6.02 -4.36
C ALA A 70 -8.04 -7.33 -5.10
N MET A 71 -8.94 -8.32 -5.07
CA MET A 71 -8.77 -9.57 -5.83
C MET A 71 -8.68 -9.34 -7.33
N TYR A 72 -9.56 -8.51 -7.91
CA TYR A 72 -9.50 -8.17 -9.34
C TYR A 72 -8.30 -7.29 -9.70
N TYR A 73 -7.82 -6.45 -8.78
CA TYR A 73 -6.63 -5.62 -8.99
C TYR A 73 -5.34 -6.43 -8.97
N SER A 74 -5.15 -7.29 -7.97
CA SER A 74 -3.95 -8.14 -7.85
C SER A 74 -3.89 -9.19 -8.95
N GLY A 75 -5.02 -9.83 -9.24
CA GLY A 75 -5.07 -10.98 -10.14
C GLY A 75 -4.38 -12.22 -9.57
N GLU A 76 -4.24 -12.30 -8.24
CA GLU A 76 -3.53 -13.38 -7.55
C GLU A 76 -4.32 -14.69 -7.55
N PHE A 77 -5.60 -14.62 -7.24
CA PHE A 77 -6.47 -15.80 -7.12
C PHE A 77 -7.45 -15.97 -8.29
N ILE A 78 -7.73 -14.88 -8.98
CA ILE A 78 -8.66 -14.80 -10.12
C ILE A 78 -8.03 -13.98 -11.26
N PRO A 79 -8.47 -14.13 -12.51
CA PRO A 79 -7.95 -13.32 -13.60
C PRO A 79 -8.07 -11.83 -13.30
N ARG A 80 -6.94 -11.12 -13.45
CA ARG A 80 -6.88 -9.67 -13.24
C ARG A 80 -7.87 -8.94 -14.12
N ASN A 81 -8.57 -7.96 -13.53
CA ASN A 81 -9.49 -7.10 -14.26
C ASN A 81 -9.60 -5.74 -13.57
N PHE A 82 -8.79 -4.78 -14.01
CA PHE A 82 -8.75 -3.46 -13.40
C PHE A 82 -10.07 -2.68 -13.54
N ARG A 83 -10.84 -2.90 -14.62
CA ARG A 83 -12.16 -2.24 -14.76
C ARG A 83 -13.15 -2.72 -13.71
N LYS A 84 -13.16 -4.01 -13.41
CA LYS A 84 -13.97 -4.54 -12.31
C LYS A 84 -13.46 -4.02 -10.96
N ALA A 85 -12.14 -4.01 -10.75
CA ALA A 85 -11.54 -3.47 -9.52
C ALA A 85 -11.98 -2.03 -9.28
N ILE A 86 -11.92 -1.15 -10.29
CA ILE A 86 -12.36 0.24 -10.19
C ILE A 86 -13.83 0.32 -9.76
N ARG A 87 -14.72 -0.43 -10.40
CA ARG A 87 -16.16 -0.41 -10.06
C ARG A 87 -16.41 -0.84 -8.60
N TYR A 88 -15.71 -1.86 -8.13
CA TYR A 88 -15.84 -2.31 -6.76
C TYR A 88 -15.24 -1.30 -5.76
N TYR A 89 -14.11 -0.67 -6.09
CA TYR A 89 -13.57 0.41 -5.26
C TYR A 89 -14.50 1.63 -5.22
N GLU A 90 -15.11 2.01 -6.35
CA GLU A 90 -16.12 3.08 -6.39
C GLU A 90 -17.31 2.78 -5.46
N GLN A 91 -17.80 1.55 -5.42
CA GLN A 91 -18.84 1.15 -4.46
C GLN A 91 -18.33 1.23 -3.02
N ALA A 92 -17.13 0.73 -2.74
CA ALA A 92 -16.55 0.73 -1.41
C ALA A 92 -16.29 2.15 -0.86
N THR A 93 -16.14 3.18 -1.72
CA THR A 93 -16.03 4.58 -1.27
C THR A 93 -17.28 5.11 -0.59
N GLN A 94 -18.42 4.43 -0.74
CA GLN A 94 -19.70 4.79 -0.10
C GLN A 94 -19.90 4.14 1.27
N SER A 95 -18.89 3.42 1.79
CA SER A 95 -18.94 2.75 3.07
C SER A 95 -19.04 3.75 4.23
N ASP A 96 -19.86 3.42 5.22
CA ASP A 96 -19.89 4.12 6.51
C ASP A 96 -18.71 3.71 7.40
N ASP A 97 -18.06 2.56 7.11
CA ASP A 97 -16.83 2.17 7.76
C ASP A 97 -15.65 2.97 7.21
N THR A 98 -15.05 3.78 8.09
CA THR A 98 -13.98 4.72 7.74
C THR A 98 -12.76 4.01 7.13
N GLU A 99 -12.36 2.86 7.65
CA GLU A 99 -11.18 2.13 7.14
C GLU A 99 -11.44 1.63 5.71
N THR A 100 -12.58 1.00 5.48
CA THR A 100 -13.01 0.56 4.14
C THR A 100 -13.03 1.72 3.15
N GLN A 101 -13.63 2.85 3.55
CA GLN A 101 -13.72 4.04 2.71
C GLN A 101 -12.34 4.61 2.35
N LEU A 102 -11.43 4.74 3.33
CA LEU A 102 -10.08 5.26 3.11
C LEU A 102 -9.27 4.37 2.15
N ARG A 103 -9.30 3.06 2.40
CA ARG A 103 -8.61 2.08 1.55
C ARG A 103 -9.18 2.08 0.13
N ALA A 104 -10.50 2.24 -0.01
CA ALA A 104 -11.14 2.33 -1.32
C ALA A 104 -10.68 3.58 -2.08
N TRP A 105 -10.66 4.75 -1.44
CA TRP A 105 -10.15 5.98 -2.07
C TRP A 105 -8.68 5.86 -2.47
N THR A 106 -7.84 5.32 -1.61
CA THR A 106 -6.42 5.13 -1.91
C THR A 106 -6.21 4.17 -3.07
N ASN A 107 -6.92 3.03 -3.09
CA ASN A 107 -6.81 2.04 -4.17
C ASN A 107 -7.35 2.58 -5.51
N LEU A 108 -8.44 3.34 -5.48
CA LEU A 108 -8.98 4.02 -6.65
C LEU A 108 -7.99 5.05 -7.18
N GLY A 109 -7.35 5.81 -6.29
CA GLY A 109 -6.26 6.71 -6.63
C GLY A 109 -5.11 6.02 -7.36
N TYR A 110 -4.70 4.83 -6.93
CA TYR A 110 -3.70 4.02 -7.65
C TYR A 110 -4.16 3.65 -9.06
N CYS A 111 -5.43 3.28 -9.25
CA CYS A 111 -5.94 2.95 -10.58
C CYS A 111 -5.81 4.12 -11.55
N TYR A 112 -6.21 5.32 -11.14
CA TYR A 112 -6.12 6.53 -11.96
C TYR A 112 -4.68 7.01 -12.14
N TYR A 113 -3.86 6.95 -11.08
CA TYR A 113 -2.47 7.40 -11.12
C TYR A 113 -1.59 6.59 -12.09
N TYR A 114 -1.80 5.28 -12.18
CA TYR A 114 -1.03 4.38 -13.05
C TYR A 114 -1.73 4.04 -14.37
N GLY A 115 -2.96 4.48 -14.57
CA GLY A 115 -3.71 4.20 -15.81
C GLY A 115 -3.99 2.71 -15.98
N ARG A 116 -4.55 2.03 -14.97
CA ARG A 116 -4.81 0.59 -14.97
C ARG A 116 -6.00 0.25 -15.87
N ASP A 117 -5.75 -0.20 -17.13
CA ASP A 117 -6.74 -0.44 -18.19
C ASP A 117 -7.66 0.76 -18.50
N ILE A 118 -7.27 1.94 -18.06
CA ILE A 118 -7.89 3.23 -18.33
C ILE A 118 -6.77 4.24 -18.61
N PRO A 119 -7.03 5.37 -19.28
CA PRO A 119 -6.06 6.46 -19.37
C PRO A 119 -5.65 6.94 -17.98
N VAL A 120 -4.39 7.37 -17.84
CA VAL A 120 -3.93 8.08 -16.65
C VAL A 120 -4.78 9.34 -16.45
N ASP A 121 -5.25 9.54 -15.22
CA ASP A 121 -6.07 10.69 -14.83
C ASP A 121 -5.53 11.25 -13.51
N ASP A 122 -4.59 12.18 -13.63
CA ASP A 122 -3.91 12.76 -12.48
C ASP A 122 -4.86 13.59 -11.59
N GLU A 123 -5.91 14.20 -12.19
CA GLU A 123 -6.92 14.93 -11.43
C GLU A 123 -7.74 13.99 -10.54
N LYS A 124 -8.27 12.92 -11.12
CA LYS A 124 -9.01 11.93 -10.32
C LYS A 124 -8.11 11.26 -9.29
N ALA A 125 -6.86 10.95 -9.64
CA ALA A 125 -5.91 10.37 -8.71
C ALA A 125 -5.67 11.30 -7.52
N PHE A 126 -5.42 12.60 -7.77
CA PHE A 126 -5.22 13.59 -6.72
C PHE A 126 -6.44 13.72 -5.81
N ASN A 127 -7.62 13.83 -6.41
CA ASN A 127 -8.86 13.95 -5.64
C ASN A 127 -9.13 12.71 -4.77
N CYS A 128 -8.86 11.51 -5.27
CA CYS A 128 -8.97 10.28 -4.50
C CYS A 128 -7.97 10.27 -3.33
N TYR A 129 -6.69 10.54 -3.60
CA TYR A 129 -5.69 10.57 -2.54
C TYR A 129 -5.94 11.67 -1.51
N MET A 130 -6.40 12.86 -1.92
CA MET A 130 -6.72 13.92 -0.97
C MET A 130 -7.86 13.55 -0.03
N ARG A 131 -8.89 12.84 -0.50
CA ARG A 131 -9.98 12.34 0.36
C ARG A 131 -9.46 11.43 1.48
N ALA A 132 -8.54 10.53 1.17
CA ALA A 132 -7.92 9.66 2.16
C ALA A 132 -6.85 10.41 3.02
N ALA A 133 -6.08 11.31 2.42
CA ALA A 133 -5.02 12.06 3.11
C ALA A 133 -5.56 13.01 4.19
N VAL A 134 -6.73 13.62 3.97
CA VAL A 134 -7.40 14.46 4.99
C VAL A 134 -7.72 13.66 6.26
N GLN A 135 -7.96 12.37 6.12
CA GLN A 135 -8.16 11.44 7.24
C GLN A 135 -6.86 10.71 7.65
N ARG A 136 -5.71 11.24 7.24
CA ARG A 136 -4.37 10.81 7.66
C ARG A 136 -3.96 9.41 7.18
N ASP A 137 -4.54 8.90 6.08
CA ASP A 137 -4.04 7.68 5.45
C ASP A 137 -2.60 7.89 4.94
N ALA A 138 -1.67 7.10 5.45
CA ALA A 138 -0.24 7.27 5.17
C ALA A 138 0.13 7.02 3.69
N ASN A 139 -0.55 6.08 3.04
CA ASN A 139 -0.33 5.81 1.62
C ASN A 139 -0.78 7.00 0.76
N ALA A 140 -1.94 7.55 1.07
CA ALA A 140 -2.49 8.71 0.39
C ALA A 140 -1.63 9.96 0.63
N LEU A 141 -1.22 10.22 1.88
CA LEU A 141 -0.29 11.31 2.22
C LEU A 141 1.02 11.21 1.42
N TYR A 142 1.61 10.01 1.36
CA TYR A 142 2.81 9.76 0.56
C TYR A 142 2.57 10.06 -0.93
N LYS A 143 1.44 9.63 -1.50
CA LYS A 143 1.12 9.86 -2.91
C LYS A 143 0.81 11.31 -3.22
N VAL A 144 0.11 12.04 -2.35
CA VAL A 144 -0.08 13.49 -2.48
C VAL A 144 1.29 14.19 -2.46
N GLY A 145 2.20 13.78 -1.58
CA GLY A 145 3.57 14.26 -1.58
C GLY A 145 4.29 14.02 -2.91
N ASP A 146 4.17 12.83 -3.51
CA ASP A 146 4.73 12.55 -4.83
C ASP A 146 4.11 13.46 -5.92
N MET A 147 2.80 13.73 -5.87
CA MET A 147 2.13 14.58 -6.86
C MET A 147 2.62 16.03 -6.79
N TYR A 148 2.81 16.60 -5.61
CA TYR A 148 3.43 17.92 -5.43
C TYR A 148 4.90 17.91 -5.85
N ARG A 149 5.66 16.88 -5.51
CA ARG A 149 7.08 16.78 -5.87
C ARG A 149 7.33 16.81 -7.37
N TYR A 150 6.50 16.11 -8.12
CA TYR A 150 6.66 15.95 -9.57
C TYR A 150 5.76 16.87 -10.40
N GLY A 151 4.91 17.68 -9.77
CA GLY A 151 3.99 18.56 -10.46
C GLY A 151 2.92 17.80 -11.27
N ARG A 152 2.38 16.72 -10.72
CA ARG A 152 1.30 15.94 -11.36
C ARG A 152 -0.05 16.51 -10.95
N TYR A 153 -0.81 17.06 -11.91
CA TYR A 153 -2.07 17.77 -11.72
C TYR A 153 -1.93 19.12 -10.97
N VAL A 154 -1.13 19.16 -9.93
CA VAL A 154 -0.85 20.35 -9.11
C VAL A 154 0.49 20.99 -9.51
N ALA A 155 0.66 22.28 -9.26
CA ALA A 155 1.95 22.93 -9.43
C ALA A 155 3.02 22.25 -8.57
N LYS A 156 4.23 22.07 -9.11
CA LYS A 156 5.35 21.49 -8.37
C LYS A 156 5.66 22.33 -7.14
N ASP A 157 5.63 21.68 -5.98
CA ASP A 157 5.97 22.27 -4.68
C ASP A 157 6.72 21.24 -3.82
N GLU A 158 8.04 21.36 -3.78
CA GLU A 158 8.90 20.42 -3.07
C GLU A 158 8.81 20.59 -1.55
N GLN A 159 8.50 21.80 -1.05
CA GLN A 159 8.33 22.04 0.38
C GLN A 159 7.04 21.37 0.87
N LEU A 160 5.96 21.56 0.14
CA LEU A 160 4.69 20.92 0.44
C LEU A 160 4.78 19.38 0.33
N ALA A 161 5.50 18.88 -0.67
CA ALA A 161 5.77 17.46 -0.80
C ALA A 161 6.45 16.88 0.44
N LEU A 162 7.49 17.56 0.95
CA LEU A 162 8.18 17.13 2.17
C LEU A 162 7.28 17.18 3.41
N ILE A 163 6.39 18.16 3.51
CA ILE A 163 5.39 18.23 4.59
C ILE A 163 4.51 16.96 4.56
N PHE A 164 4.00 16.59 3.40
CA PHE A 164 3.18 15.38 3.25
C PHE A 164 3.95 14.09 3.58
N TYR A 165 5.21 13.95 3.16
CA TYR A 165 6.03 12.79 3.52
C TYR A 165 6.28 12.70 5.03
N ARG A 166 6.58 13.85 5.69
CA ARG A 166 6.74 13.89 7.14
C ARG A 166 5.45 13.57 7.88
N GLN A 167 4.32 14.01 7.35
CA GLN A 167 3.03 13.66 7.91
C GLN A 167 2.76 12.15 7.75
N ALA A 168 3.00 11.57 6.59
CA ALA A 168 2.90 10.12 6.38
C ALA A 168 3.75 9.33 7.38
N LEU A 169 5.00 9.79 7.65
CA LEU A 169 5.88 9.13 8.62
C LEU A 169 5.34 9.18 10.06
N ARG A 170 4.55 10.19 10.42
CA ARG A 170 3.96 10.31 11.77
C ARG A 170 2.79 9.34 11.99
N GLU A 171 2.15 8.89 10.90
CA GLU A 171 1.00 7.99 10.95
C GLU A 171 1.39 6.51 10.97
N ILE A 172 2.67 6.17 10.83
CA ILE A 172 3.15 4.80 10.68
C ILE A 172 4.27 4.46 11.63
N TYR A 173 4.34 3.18 12.01
CA TYR A 173 5.44 2.60 12.77
C TYR A 173 6.41 1.84 11.84
N GLU A 174 7.54 1.38 12.38
CA GLU A 174 8.63 0.74 11.64
C GLU A 174 8.22 -0.57 10.91
N ASN A 175 7.19 -1.24 11.41
CA ASN A 175 6.63 -2.45 10.80
C ASN A 175 5.59 -2.16 9.69
N HIS A 176 5.23 -0.91 9.46
CA HIS A 176 4.25 -0.56 8.43
C HIS A 176 4.84 -0.78 7.02
N PRO A 177 4.09 -1.37 6.07
CA PRO A 177 4.59 -1.64 4.71
C PRO A 177 5.18 -0.42 3.97
N MET A 178 4.68 0.79 4.24
CA MET A 178 5.17 2.03 3.62
C MET A 178 6.38 2.65 4.30
N TYR A 179 6.83 2.12 5.44
CA TYR A 179 7.89 2.77 6.23
C TYR A 179 9.19 2.93 5.44
N ALA A 180 9.61 1.90 4.69
CA ALA A 180 10.79 1.96 3.84
C ALA A 180 10.68 3.03 2.75
N ASP A 181 9.52 3.12 2.11
CA ASP A 181 9.28 4.07 1.02
C ASP A 181 9.25 5.51 1.50
N VAL A 182 8.56 5.77 2.61
CA VAL A 182 8.44 7.11 3.22
C VAL A 182 9.78 7.60 3.77
N THR A 183 10.50 6.76 4.52
CA THR A 183 11.82 7.11 5.09
C THR A 183 12.86 7.33 3.99
N LYS A 184 12.84 6.50 2.94
CA LYS A 184 13.68 6.72 1.74
C LYS A 184 13.38 8.08 1.12
N ARG A 185 12.11 8.47 0.96
CA ARG A 185 11.72 9.74 0.34
C ARG A 185 12.21 10.95 1.14
N ILE A 186 12.08 10.89 2.47
CA ILE A 186 12.58 11.94 3.36
C ILE A 186 14.11 11.99 3.32
N GLY A 187 14.79 10.84 3.31
CA GLY A 187 16.23 10.77 3.18
C GLY A 187 16.74 11.34 1.86
N GLU A 188 16.04 11.07 0.76
CA GLU A 188 16.31 11.64 -0.56
C GLU A 188 16.14 13.17 -0.56
N CYS A 189 15.07 13.68 0.07
CA CYS A 189 14.85 15.11 0.22
C CYS A 189 16.00 15.79 0.99
N ALA A 190 16.44 15.18 2.09
CA ALA A 190 17.53 15.71 2.89
C ALA A 190 18.89 15.65 2.17
N LEU A 191 19.16 14.59 1.41
CA LEU A 191 20.41 14.40 0.67
C LEU A 191 20.58 15.43 -0.44
N TYR A 192 19.50 15.70 -1.19
CA TYR A 192 19.55 16.54 -2.38
C TYR A 192 19.01 17.96 -2.17
N GLY A 193 18.51 18.29 -0.97
CA GLY A 193 17.93 19.60 -0.68
C GLY A 193 16.57 19.83 -1.34
N ILE A 194 15.74 18.77 -1.42
CA ILE A 194 14.42 18.84 -2.05
C ILE A 194 13.40 19.32 -1.02
N GLY A 195 12.90 20.54 -1.18
CA GLY A 195 11.95 21.17 -0.25
C GLY A 195 12.54 21.56 1.12
N MET A 196 13.84 21.44 1.29
CA MET A 196 14.59 21.80 2.49
C MET A 196 16.05 22.08 2.15
N GLU A 197 16.82 22.71 3.05
CA GLU A 197 18.27 22.75 2.94
C GLU A 197 18.86 21.33 3.04
N LYS A 198 19.99 21.10 2.37
CA LYS A 198 20.70 19.82 2.45
C LYS A 198 21.08 19.52 3.89
N ASP A 199 20.73 18.31 4.34
CA ASP A 199 21.06 17.79 5.67
C ASP A 199 21.49 16.33 5.52
N VAL A 200 22.80 16.13 5.36
CA VAL A 200 23.37 14.81 5.14
C VAL A 200 23.19 13.87 6.35
N TYR A 201 23.14 14.42 7.57
CA TYR A 201 22.93 13.60 8.77
C TYR A 201 21.49 13.08 8.85
N THR A 202 20.51 13.93 8.54
CA THR A 202 19.12 13.50 8.38
C THR A 202 18.99 12.51 7.23
N ALA A 203 19.70 12.72 6.11
CA ALA A 203 19.71 11.78 4.99
C ALA A 203 20.22 10.39 5.43
N LEU A 204 21.39 10.31 6.08
CA LEU A 204 21.95 9.06 6.59
C LEU A 204 20.96 8.34 7.53
N LYS A 205 20.40 9.06 8.49
CA LYS A 205 19.45 8.52 9.45
C LYS A 205 18.22 7.92 8.79
N MET A 206 17.63 8.64 7.84
CA MET A 206 16.40 8.19 7.16
C MET A 206 16.66 7.08 6.17
N LEU A 207 17.77 7.13 5.42
CA LEU A 207 18.14 6.09 4.47
C LEU A 207 18.56 4.79 5.17
N ALA A 208 19.24 4.85 6.32
CA ALA A 208 19.55 3.67 7.12
C ALA A 208 18.27 2.97 7.64
N ARG A 209 17.29 3.74 8.09
CA ARG A 209 15.97 3.19 8.46
C ARG A 209 15.27 2.54 7.28
N ALA A 210 15.30 3.20 6.11
CA ALA A 210 14.74 2.66 4.88
C ALA A 210 15.43 1.33 4.47
N GLU A 211 16.75 1.25 4.62
CA GLU A 211 17.52 0.03 4.32
C GLU A 211 17.07 -1.13 5.20
N VAL A 212 17.05 -0.93 6.53
CA VAL A 212 16.61 -1.96 7.49
C VAL A 212 15.20 -2.44 7.20
N ALA A 213 14.26 -1.51 7.01
CA ALA A 213 12.88 -1.87 6.69
C ALA A 213 12.76 -2.60 5.34
N THR A 214 13.61 -2.26 4.36
CA THR A 214 13.63 -2.95 3.07
C THR A 214 14.14 -4.39 3.19
N TYR A 215 15.11 -4.67 4.07
CA TYR A 215 15.52 -6.06 4.34
C TYR A 215 14.40 -6.88 4.99
N VAL A 216 13.58 -6.28 5.87
CA VAL A 216 12.40 -6.95 6.42
C VAL A 216 11.43 -7.32 5.30
N LYS A 217 11.11 -6.38 4.41
CA LYS A 217 10.23 -6.61 3.25
C LYS A 217 10.76 -7.71 2.31
N ILE A 218 12.08 -7.76 2.08
CA ILE A 218 12.69 -8.83 1.28
C ILE A 218 12.48 -10.20 1.93
N ARG A 219 12.66 -10.29 3.25
CA ARG A 219 12.42 -11.53 4.01
C ARG A 219 10.95 -11.96 3.93
N GLU A 220 10.03 -11.01 3.89
CA GLU A 220 8.58 -11.21 3.73
C GLU A 220 8.17 -11.43 2.27
N ARG A 221 9.14 -11.49 1.34
CA ARG A 221 8.94 -11.74 -0.09
C ARG A 221 8.14 -10.64 -0.82
N ASP A 222 8.23 -9.39 -0.36
CA ASP A 222 7.67 -8.25 -1.09
C ASP A 222 8.35 -8.13 -2.48
N PRO A 223 7.59 -8.20 -3.58
CA PRO A 223 8.15 -8.25 -4.94
C PRO A 223 8.87 -6.95 -5.34
N PHE A 224 8.58 -5.83 -4.68
CA PHE A 224 9.16 -4.52 -4.99
C PHE A 224 10.40 -4.21 -4.18
N ALA A 225 10.59 -4.86 -3.02
CA ALA A 225 11.68 -4.58 -2.10
C ALA A 225 13.07 -4.82 -2.73
N ALA A 226 13.22 -5.87 -3.54
CA ALA A 226 14.46 -6.18 -4.21
C ALA A 226 14.94 -5.05 -5.15
N SER A 227 14.02 -4.32 -5.77
CA SER A 227 14.32 -3.18 -6.65
C SER A 227 14.58 -1.87 -5.88
N LEU A 228 14.12 -1.79 -4.65
CA LEU A 228 14.25 -0.61 -3.79
C LEU A 228 15.64 -0.54 -3.13
N LEU A 229 16.15 -1.68 -2.66
CA LEU A 229 17.39 -1.78 -1.89
C LEU A 229 18.62 -1.18 -2.60
N PRO A 230 18.91 -1.48 -3.89
CA PRO A 230 20.05 -0.88 -4.58
C PRO A 230 20.00 0.65 -4.64
N LYS A 231 18.82 1.22 -4.78
CA LYS A 231 18.63 2.67 -4.81
C LYS A 231 18.93 3.31 -3.46
N ILE A 232 18.50 2.66 -2.38
CA ILE A 232 18.78 3.13 -1.01
C ILE A 232 20.28 3.06 -0.73
N LYS A 233 20.93 1.92 -1.06
CA LYS A 233 22.38 1.75 -0.86
C LYS A 233 23.19 2.81 -1.58
N LYS A 234 22.89 3.07 -2.86
CA LYS A 234 23.56 4.12 -3.62
C LYS A 234 23.47 5.49 -2.92
N MET A 235 22.29 5.86 -2.42
CA MET A 235 22.10 7.13 -1.71
C MET A 235 22.82 7.14 -0.35
N LEU A 236 22.89 6.00 0.34
CA LEU A 236 23.65 5.87 1.59
C LEU A 236 25.15 6.05 1.37
N ASP A 237 25.70 5.44 0.32
CA ASP A 237 27.12 5.56 -0.02
C ASP A 237 27.46 7.01 -0.41
N GLU A 238 26.59 7.67 -1.18
CA GLU A 238 26.73 9.09 -1.51
C GLU A 238 26.68 9.98 -0.26
N ALA A 239 25.74 9.73 0.66
CA ALA A 239 25.63 10.47 1.90
C ALA A 239 26.86 10.25 2.81
N ARG A 240 27.40 9.03 2.90
CA ARG A 240 28.62 8.73 3.67
C ARG A 240 29.81 9.46 3.11
N SER A 241 30.02 9.40 1.79
CA SER A 241 31.12 10.13 1.12
C SER A 241 31.06 11.63 1.37
N GLN A 242 29.87 12.24 1.38
CA GLN A 242 29.72 13.66 1.71
C GLN A 242 30.10 13.98 3.17
N VAL A 243 29.82 13.08 4.12
CA VAL A 243 30.24 13.26 5.52
C VAL A 243 31.76 13.07 5.66
N GLU A 244 32.32 12.05 5.02
CA GLU A 244 33.76 11.77 5.06
C GLU A 244 34.54 12.96 4.49
N SER A 245 34.12 13.50 3.35
CA SER A 245 34.72 14.69 2.76
C SER A 245 34.61 15.91 3.67
N ALA A 246 33.45 16.12 4.29
CA ALA A 246 33.24 17.25 5.22
C ALA A 246 34.11 17.14 6.50
N LEU A 247 34.48 15.92 6.88
CA LEU A 247 35.36 15.65 8.04
C LEU A 247 36.84 15.57 7.66
N GLY A 248 37.20 15.71 6.37
CA GLY A 248 38.59 15.57 5.90
C GLY A 248 39.09 14.12 5.99
N LEU A 249 38.23 13.12 5.95
CA LEU A 249 38.49 11.71 6.03
C LEU A 249 38.52 11.05 4.63
N ASP A 250 38.86 11.80 3.59
CA ASP A 250 38.90 11.26 2.23
C ASP A 250 39.85 10.04 2.19
N PRO A 251 39.44 8.90 1.62
CA PRO A 251 40.31 7.76 1.46
C PRO A 251 41.46 8.12 0.53
N SER A 252 42.67 8.07 1.07
CA SER A 252 43.96 8.19 0.35
C SER A 252 44.15 7.05 -0.66
#